data_0174fd9c5abe8a042f8888a1c05f02b5
#
_entry.id   0174fd9c5abe8a042f8888a1c05f02b5
#
_cell.length_a   1.000
_cell.length_b   1.000
_cell.length_c   1.000
_cell.angle_alpha   90.00
_cell.angle_beta   90.00
_cell.angle_gamma   90.00
#
_symmetry.space_group_name_H-M   'P 1'
#
loop_
_entity.id
_entity.type
_entity.pdbx_description
1 polymer ?
#
loop_
_entity_poly.entity_id
_entity_poly.type
_entity_poly.pdbx_seq_one_letter_code
_entity_poly.pdbx_strand_id
1 'polypeptide(L)'
;KTVIVPAPGKIEIRQVETPVINAYQALVKTEMVALCNATDSKLIAGKFPGVDTYPLALGHENAGIVVAVGEKVRNFKVGNRAIGGLISDFGAQGVDSGWGGFSEYVVVNDFEVLKEEGLATPEQGCWDSFEIQNTVPSHVQPEEAVISCTWREVLGAFKDFNLTPGKKVIVVGSGPVGLSFVKLGKLFGLGQIDIVDMLPAKLEVARRMGADNGYTPAEISTPEFIAAANRSYDAVIDAVGLDVVVNSVLPLVKMGGDVCVYGVMTKNPTFDLSKAPYNFDLHMHQWPTRSEEKAAMTTLAQWIEEGRLSASDFITHRFAIEEIEEAFAAVKRGEVLKCVLTF
;
A
#
# COMPACT_ATOMS: atom_id res chain seq x y z
N LYS A 1 -4.11 17.01 16.36
CA LYS A 1 -5.03 17.04 15.21
C LYS A 1 -5.13 15.65 14.60
N THR A 2 -6.30 15.32 14.05
CA THR A 2 -6.54 14.06 13.32
C THR A 2 -7.53 14.30 12.18
N VAL A 3 -7.38 13.57 11.07
CA VAL A 3 -8.34 13.61 9.96
C VAL A 3 -9.45 12.60 10.20
N ILE A 4 -10.70 13.09 10.19
CA ILE A 4 -11.87 12.28 10.50
C ILE A 4 -12.88 12.35 9.34
N VAL A 5 -13.56 11.24 9.10
CA VAL A 5 -14.78 11.15 8.29
C VAL A 5 -15.96 11.13 9.27
N PRO A 6 -16.65 12.27 9.49
CA PRO A 6 -17.77 12.33 10.44
C PRO A 6 -19.00 11.56 9.93
N ALA A 7 -19.14 11.46 8.62
CA ALA A 7 -20.15 10.68 7.91
C ALA A 7 -19.66 10.45 6.48
N PRO A 8 -20.17 9.44 5.76
CA PRO A 8 -19.79 9.19 4.37
C PRO A 8 -19.85 10.44 3.49
N GLY A 9 -18.78 10.69 2.75
CA GLY A 9 -18.62 11.84 1.84
C GLY A 9 -18.14 13.13 2.50
N LYS A 10 -17.86 13.14 3.80
CA LYS A 10 -17.37 14.33 4.52
C LYS A 10 -16.00 14.05 5.14
N ILE A 11 -15.16 15.08 5.18
CA ILE A 11 -13.85 15.05 5.85
C ILE A 11 -13.80 16.26 6.78
N GLU A 12 -13.18 16.11 7.93
CA GLU A 12 -12.87 17.21 8.83
C GLU A 12 -11.55 16.96 9.56
N ILE A 13 -10.91 18.03 10.03
CA ILE A 13 -9.80 17.96 10.96
C ILE A 13 -10.33 18.25 12.35
N ARG A 14 -10.12 17.31 13.28
CA ARG A 14 -10.58 17.43 14.66
C ARG A 14 -9.40 17.44 15.61
N GLN A 15 -9.50 18.19 16.69
CA GLN A 15 -8.59 18.07 17.83
C GLN A 15 -9.02 16.83 18.63
N VAL A 16 -8.06 15.96 18.89
CA VAL A 16 -8.21 14.77 19.72
C VAL A 16 -7.15 14.79 20.81
N GLU A 17 -7.37 14.04 21.88
CA GLU A 17 -6.36 13.85 22.91
C GLU A 17 -5.14 13.10 22.34
N THR A 18 -3.96 13.49 22.78
CA THR A 18 -2.74 12.74 22.43
C THR A 18 -2.82 11.33 23.01
N PRO A 19 -2.55 10.28 22.22
CA PRO A 19 -2.59 8.92 22.72
C PRO A 19 -1.71 8.70 23.96
N VAL A 20 -2.25 8.02 24.95
CA VAL A 20 -1.50 7.57 26.13
C VAL A 20 -0.92 6.18 25.81
N ILE A 21 0.40 6.08 25.84
CA ILE A 21 1.09 4.81 25.54
C ILE A 21 1.12 3.89 26.78
N ASN A 22 1.04 2.58 26.53
CA ASN A 22 1.26 1.56 27.55
C ASN A 22 2.73 1.08 27.55
N ALA A 23 3.03 0.07 28.38
CA ALA A 23 4.39 -0.46 28.55
C ALA A 23 5.05 -0.96 27.24
N TYR A 24 4.27 -1.37 26.25
CA TYR A 24 4.73 -2.01 24.99
C TYR A 24 4.70 -1.06 23.79
N GLN A 25 4.36 0.20 23.99
CA GLN A 25 4.08 1.14 22.92
C GLN A 25 5.10 2.29 22.90
N ALA A 26 5.29 2.87 21.72
CA ALA A 26 6.02 4.12 21.57
C ALA A 26 5.11 5.17 20.92
N LEU A 27 5.21 6.41 21.39
CA LEU A 27 4.53 7.57 20.83
C LEU A 27 5.38 8.16 19.72
N VAL A 28 4.78 8.37 18.56
CA VAL A 28 5.42 8.93 17.37
C VAL A 28 4.77 10.26 17.05
N LYS A 29 5.58 11.32 16.94
CA LYS A 29 5.15 12.59 16.37
C LYS A 29 5.25 12.48 14.86
N THR A 30 4.13 12.58 14.15
CA THR A 30 4.06 12.43 12.71
C THR A 30 4.77 13.59 12.00
N GLU A 31 5.67 13.27 11.08
CA GLU A 31 6.30 14.23 10.18
C GLU A 31 5.50 14.33 8.87
N MET A 32 5.03 13.20 8.37
CA MET A 32 4.42 13.11 7.05
C MET A 32 3.43 11.94 6.96
N VAL A 33 2.36 12.14 6.19
CA VAL A 33 1.41 11.11 5.82
C VAL A 33 1.26 11.06 4.30
N ALA A 34 0.86 9.91 3.74
CA ALA A 34 0.61 9.78 2.31
C ALA A 34 -0.80 9.27 2.05
N LEU A 35 -1.50 9.83 1.06
CA LEU A 35 -2.84 9.38 0.70
C LEU A 35 -2.78 8.07 -0.07
N CYS A 36 -3.58 7.10 0.36
CA CYS A 36 -3.90 5.89 -0.39
C CYS A 36 -5.24 6.07 -1.11
N ASN A 37 -5.18 6.41 -2.42
CA ASN A 37 -6.40 6.72 -3.17
C ASN A 37 -7.45 5.58 -3.08
N ALA A 38 -7.02 4.33 -3.17
CA ALA A 38 -7.94 3.19 -3.17
C ALA A 38 -8.63 3.01 -1.81
N THR A 39 -7.89 2.98 -0.71
CA THR A 39 -8.40 2.73 0.64
C THR A 39 -9.12 3.95 1.19
N ASP A 40 -8.45 5.10 1.24
CA ASP A 40 -8.99 6.30 1.88
C ASP A 40 -10.25 6.79 1.16
N SER A 41 -10.27 6.75 -0.18
CA SER A 41 -11.48 7.13 -0.94
C SER A 41 -12.66 6.20 -0.68
N LYS A 42 -12.43 4.90 -0.48
CA LYS A 42 -13.49 3.95 -0.13
C LYS A 42 -14.00 4.17 1.30
N LEU A 43 -13.11 4.44 2.25
CA LEU A 43 -13.48 4.79 3.63
C LEU A 43 -14.31 6.08 3.68
N ILE A 44 -13.86 7.13 2.99
CA ILE A 44 -14.60 8.39 2.90
C ILE A 44 -15.97 8.18 2.26
N ALA A 45 -16.05 7.36 1.22
CA ALA A 45 -17.32 7.10 0.53
C ALA A 45 -18.26 6.12 1.24
N GLY A 46 -17.86 5.53 2.38
CA GLY A 46 -18.65 4.49 3.06
C GLY A 46 -18.75 3.19 2.25
N LYS A 47 -17.70 2.84 1.50
CA LYS A 47 -17.68 1.68 0.59
C LYS A 47 -16.54 0.70 0.88
N PHE A 48 -15.82 0.90 1.98
CA PHE A 48 -14.76 -0.03 2.36
C PHE A 48 -15.38 -1.27 3.01
N PRO A 49 -15.03 -2.49 2.56
CA PRO A 49 -15.60 -3.72 3.11
C PRO A 49 -15.37 -3.85 4.62
N GLY A 50 -16.45 -4.14 5.38
CA GLY A 50 -16.36 -4.36 6.83
C GLY A 50 -16.23 -3.10 7.68
N VAL A 51 -16.30 -1.90 7.09
CA VAL A 51 -16.28 -0.62 7.81
C VAL A 51 -17.56 0.14 7.50
N ASP A 52 -18.43 0.26 8.51
CA ASP A 52 -19.75 0.87 8.42
C ASP A 52 -20.06 1.85 9.57
N THR A 53 -19.11 2.04 10.49
CA THR A 53 -19.24 2.92 11.67
C THR A 53 -18.54 4.26 11.43
N TYR A 54 -19.20 5.33 11.89
CA TYR A 54 -18.72 6.73 11.80
C TYR A 54 -19.10 7.49 13.09
N PRO A 55 -18.33 8.52 13.52
CA PRO A 55 -17.12 9.10 12.87
C PRO A 55 -15.93 8.15 12.83
N LEU A 56 -15.11 8.22 11.76
CA LEU A 56 -14.00 7.31 11.50
C LEU A 56 -12.68 8.10 11.30
N ALA A 57 -11.65 7.79 12.08
CA ALA A 57 -10.31 8.38 11.88
C ALA A 57 -9.57 7.70 10.75
N LEU A 58 -9.05 8.47 9.79
CA LEU A 58 -8.38 7.98 8.59
C LEU A 58 -6.88 7.72 8.78
N GLY A 59 -6.34 6.98 7.82
CA GLY A 59 -4.92 6.94 7.48
C GLY A 59 -4.18 5.71 7.99
N HIS A 60 -3.29 5.20 7.14
CA HIS A 60 -2.47 4.02 7.43
C HIS A 60 -1.05 4.15 6.87
N GLU A 61 -0.77 5.18 6.07
CA GLU A 61 0.57 5.48 5.56
C GLU A 61 1.11 6.74 6.25
N ASN A 62 2.04 6.56 7.18
CA ASN A 62 2.67 7.66 7.91
C ASN A 62 4.12 7.35 8.27
N ALA A 63 4.87 8.42 8.53
CA ALA A 63 6.22 8.40 9.07
C ALA A 63 6.37 9.52 10.09
N GLY A 64 7.13 9.29 11.15
CA GLY A 64 7.37 10.30 12.17
C GLY A 64 8.47 9.91 13.14
N ILE A 65 8.75 10.78 14.10
CA ILE A 65 9.81 10.62 15.09
C ILE A 65 9.24 10.09 16.40
N VAL A 66 9.83 9.04 16.93
CA VAL A 66 9.54 8.53 18.27
C VAL A 66 9.89 9.58 19.31
N VAL A 67 8.91 9.99 20.12
CA VAL A 67 9.07 11.03 21.15
C VAL A 67 8.96 10.49 22.58
N ALA A 68 8.35 9.31 22.76
CA ALA A 68 8.29 8.62 24.03
C ALA A 68 8.21 7.10 23.80
N VAL A 69 8.66 6.32 24.79
CA VAL A 69 8.62 4.85 24.75
C VAL A 69 8.16 4.30 26.10
N GLY A 70 7.35 3.22 26.05
CA GLY A 70 6.96 2.46 27.23
C GLY A 70 8.13 1.65 27.82
N GLU A 71 8.01 1.24 29.07
CA GLU A 71 9.10 0.62 29.85
C GLU A 71 9.58 -0.74 29.29
N LYS A 72 8.75 -1.44 28.54
CA LYS A 72 9.07 -2.74 27.94
C LYS A 72 9.50 -2.66 26.47
N VAL A 73 9.41 -1.48 25.85
CA VAL A 73 9.80 -1.27 24.46
C VAL A 73 11.31 -1.45 24.29
N ARG A 74 11.72 -2.25 23.31
CA ARG A 74 13.13 -2.55 22.98
C ARG A 74 13.52 -2.15 21.57
N ASN A 75 12.59 -2.22 20.62
CA ASN A 75 12.87 -2.05 19.19
C ASN A 75 12.62 -0.63 18.68
N PHE A 76 12.09 0.25 19.52
CA PHE A 76 11.95 1.69 19.25
C PHE A 76 12.70 2.50 20.27
N LYS A 77 13.34 3.59 19.84
CA LYS A 77 14.07 4.53 20.71
C LYS A 77 13.65 5.95 20.37
N VAL A 78 13.60 6.83 21.38
CA VAL A 78 13.37 8.26 21.16
C VAL A 78 14.39 8.80 20.15
N GLY A 79 13.89 9.54 19.14
CA GLY A 79 14.67 10.05 18.03
C GLY A 79 14.72 9.11 16.80
N ASN A 80 14.29 7.84 16.89
CA ASN A 80 14.15 7.01 15.70
C ASN A 80 13.01 7.50 14.82
N ARG A 81 13.17 7.41 13.50
CA ARG A 81 12.04 7.52 12.59
C ARG A 81 11.33 6.16 12.51
N ALA A 82 10.00 6.20 12.73
CA ALA A 82 9.12 5.03 12.65
C ALA A 82 8.05 5.22 11.57
N ILE A 83 7.56 4.10 11.03
CA ILE A 83 6.50 4.05 10.00
C ILE A 83 5.37 3.13 10.43
N GLY A 84 4.17 3.37 9.85
CA GLY A 84 3.00 2.52 10.08
C GLY A 84 2.35 2.71 11.46
N GLY A 85 2.57 3.86 12.10
CA GLY A 85 1.91 4.21 13.34
C GLY A 85 0.39 4.33 13.14
N LEU A 86 -0.38 4.00 14.18
CA LEU A 86 -1.84 4.06 14.15
C LEU A 86 -2.41 4.44 15.52
N ILE A 87 -3.71 4.72 15.57
CA ILE A 87 -4.48 4.84 16.80
C ILE A 87 -5.60 3.82 16.72
N SER A 88 -5.46 2.71 17.43
CA SER A 88 -6.45 1.61 17.42
C SER A 88 -7.70 1.92 18.26
N ASP A 89 -7.55 2.79 19.26
CA ASP A 89 -8.63 3.17 20.18
C ASP A 89 -8.55 4.67 20.50
N PHE A 90 -9.63 5.38 20.26
CA PHE A 90 -9.81 6.79 20.61
C PHE A 90 -10.50 6.97 21.96
N GLY A 91 -10.76 5.89 22.71
CA GLY A 91 -11.41 5.93 24.03
C GLY A 91 -12.78 6.60 23.99
N ALA A 92 -13.03 7.49 24.96
CA ALA A 92 -14.31 8.19 25.11
C ALA A 92 -14.55 9.32 24.08
N GLN A 93 -13.70 9.48 23.05
CA GLN A 93 -13.79 10.60 22.11
C GLN A 93 -14.85 10.37 21.01
N GLY A 94 -15.51 9.21 20.99
CA GLY A 94 -16.60 8.89 20.06
C GLY A 94 -16.15 8.85 18.60
N VAL A 95 -14.96 8.32 18.34
CA VAL A 95 -14.36 8.16 17.02
C VAL A 95 -13.89 6.72 16.89
N ASP A 96 -14.30 6.05 15.83
CA ASP A 96 -13.82 4.73 15.47
C ASP A 96 -12.49 4.81 14.68
N SER A 97 -11.71 3.75 14.75
CA SER A 97 -10.44 3.70 14.07
C SER A 97 -10.55 3.15 12.64
N GLY A 98 -10.29 3.99 11.64
CA GLY A 98 -9.89 3.59 10.30
C GLY A 98 -8.36 3.68 10.18
N TRP A 99 -7.67 3.02 11.10
CA TRP A 99 -6.25 3.07 11.45
C TRP A 99 -5.79 4.35 12.15
N GLY A 100 -6.41 5.52 11.94
CA GLY A 100 -6.10 6.77 12.64
C GLY A 100 -4.69 7.33 12.39
N GLY A 101 -4.02 6.86 11.34
CA GLY A 101 -2.64 7.24 11.03
C GLY A 101 -2.46 8.67 10.49
N PHE A 102 -3.56 9.34 10.08
CA PHE A 102 -3.51 10.77 9.72
C PHE A 102 -3.74 11.62 10.96
N SER A 103 -2.91 11.40 11.97
CA SER A 103 -2.91 12.10 13.26
C SER A 103 -1.55 12.70 13.54
N GLU A 104 -1.52 13.85 14.22
CA GLU A 104 -0.28 14.52 14.63
C GLU A 104 0.60 13.66 15.54
N TYR A 105 -0.04 12.79 16.32
CA TYR A 105 0.62 11.78 17.12
C TYR A 105 -0.05 10.42 16.86
N VAL A 106 0.78 9.40 16.66
CA VAL A 106 0.35 8.02 16.45
C VAL A 106 1.14 7.09 17.37
N VAL A 107 0.69 5.84 17.47
CA VAL A 107 1.31 4.83 18.31
C VAL A 107 1.90 3.72 17.45
N VAL A 108 3.11 3.29 17.78
CA VAL A 108 3.69 2.04 17.28
C VAL A 108 3.84 1.05 18.44
N ASN A 109 3.62 -0.22 18.15
CA ASN A 109 3.65 -1.32 19.12
C ASN A 109 4.93 -2.14 18.92
N ASP A 110 5.60 -2.50 19.99
CA ASP A 110 6.75 -3.40 19.92
C ASP A 110 6.27 -4.84 19.78
N PHE A 111 5.93 -5.22 18.54
CA PHE A 111 5.32 -6.51 18.21
C PHE A 111 6.21 -7.69 18.63
N GLU A 112 7.54 -7.57 18.51
CA GLU A 112 8.44 -8.66 18.91
C GLU A 112 8.39 -8.91 20.41
N VAL A 113 8.30 -7.85 21.22
CA VAL A 113 8.13 -7.99 22.68
C VAL A 113 6.76 -8.57 23.01
N LEU A 114 5.69 -8.12 22.35
CA LEU A 114 4.35 -8.69 22.51
C LEU A 114 4.34 -10.18 22.19
N LYS A 115 5.01 -10.58 21.12
CA LYS A 115 5.13 -11.98 20.69
C LYS A 115 5.90 -12.83 21.69
N GLU A 116 7.03 -12.35 22.19
CA GLU A 116 7.82 -13.04 23.20
C GLU A 116 7.06 -13.26 24.54
N GLU A 117 6.22 -12.28 24.92
CA GLU A 117 5.40 -12.38 26.13
C GLU A 117 4.04 -13.07 25.90
N GLY A 118 3.77 -13.57 24.67
CA GLY A 118 2.52 -14.27 24.35
C GLY A 118 1.30 -13.35 24.26
N LEU A 119 1.51 -12.06 24.04
CA LEU A 119 0.48 -11.03 23.96
C LEU A 119 0.11 -10.64 22.52
N ALA A 120 0.79 -11.17 21.51
CA ALA A 120 0.55 -10.87 20.10
C ALA A 120 -0.64 -11.68 19.55
N THR A 121 -1.81 -11.58 20.19
CA THR A 121 -3.04 -12.26 19.78
C THR A 121 -4.22 -11.29 19.72
N PRO A 122 -5.23 -11.57 18.85
CA PRO A 122 -6.43 -10.73 18.76
C PRO A 122 -7.18 -10.58 20.08
N GLU A 123 -7.18 -11.61 20.92
CA GLU A 123 -7.85 -11.61 22.24
C GLU A 123 -7.19 -10.61 23.20
N GLN A 124 -5.92 -10.29 22.98
CA GLN A 124 -5.16 -9.28 23.73
C GLN A 124 -5.18 -7.90 23.03
N GLY A 125 -6.04 -7.73 22.01
CA GLY A 125 -6.16 -6.48 21.26
C GLY A 125 -5.00 -6.22 20.31
N CYS A 126 -4.18 -7.23 19.99
CA CYS A 126 -3.11 -7.08 19.01
C CYS A 126 -3.67 -7.19 17.60
N TRP A 127 -3.45 -6.15 16.79
CA TRP A 127 -3.78 -6.16 15.38
C TRP A 127 -2.62 -6.74 14.58
N ASP A 128 -2.93 -7.42 13.47
CA ASP A 128 -1.92 -7.95 12.55
C ASP A 128 -0.99 -6.86 12.00
N SER A 129 -1.52 -5.64 11.82
CA SER A 129 -0.77 -4.45 11.40
C SER A 129 0.32 -4.00 12.39
N PHE A 130 0.33 -4.48 13.64
CA PHE A 130 1.41 -4.17 14.57
C PHE A 130 2.73 -4.81 14.16
N GLU A 131 2.68 -5.97 13.49
CA GLU A 131 3.87 -6.68 13.00
C GLU A 131 4.69 -5.85 12.00
N ILE A 132 4.04 -5.00 11.22
CA ILE A 132 4.69 -4.18 10.19
C ILE A 132 5.15 -2.80 10.67
N GLN A 133 4.92 -2.46 11.93
CA GLN A 133 5.41 -1.21 12.51
C GLN A 133 6.92 -1.29 12.74
N ASN A 134 7.69 -0.46 12.03
CA ASN A 134 9.14 -0.53 12.00
C ASN A 134 9.79 0.83 12.24
N THR A 135 11.03 0.81 12.73
CA THR A 135 11.95 1.93 12.53
C THR A 135 12.59 1.83 11.15
N VAL A 136 12.98 2.97 10.59
CA VAL A 136 13.78 3.03 9.36
C VAL A 136 15.18 3.57 9.65
N PRO A 137 16.20 3.17 8.88
CA PRO A 137 17.57 3.70 9.01
C PRO A 137 17.62 5.23 8.85
N SER A 138 18.59 5.88 9.46
CA SER A 138 18.69 7.35 9.49
C SER A 138 18.90 8.01 8.13
N HIS A 139 19.41 7.28 7.14
CA HIS A 139 19.55 7.78 5.76
C HIS A 139 18.21 7.85 5.02
N VAL A 140 17.18 7.10 5.44
CA VAL A 140 15.85 7.14 4.83
C VAL A 140 15.15 8.42 5.25
N GLN A 141 14.93 9.33 4.30
CA GLN A 141 14.31 10.63 4.55
C GLN A 141 12.79 10.49 4.78
N PRO A 142 12.09 11.51 5.29
CA PRO A 142 10.66 11.42 5.59
C PRO A 142 9.80 10.99 4.39
N GLU A 143 10.11 11.45 3.19
CA GLU A 143 9.38 11.10 1.97
C GLU A 143 9.58 9.62 1.58
N GLU A 144 10.82 9.12 1.64
CA GLU A 144 11.08 7.69 1.44
C GLU A 144 10.44 6.86 2.55
N ALA A 145 10.48 7.33 3.79
CA ALA A 145 9.89 6.61 4.91
C ALA A 145 8.38 6.45 4.76
N VAL A 146 7.65 7.52 4.44
CA VAL A 146 6.20 7.44 4.31
C VAL A 146 5.77 6.61 3.11
N ILE A 147 6.46 6.71 1.97
CA ILE A 147 6.11 5.95 0.77
C ILE A 147 6.54 4.48 0.87
N SER A 148 7.49 4.18 1.75
CA SER A 148 7.86 2.79 2.07
C SER A 148 6.69 2.00 2.64
N CYS A 149 5.64 2.63 3.17
CA CYS A 149 4.40 1.94 3.53
C CYS A 149 3.79 1.23 2.32
N THR A 150 3.69 1.91 1.16
CA THR A 150 3.25 1.27 -0.10
C THR A 150 4.30 0.31 -0.66
N TRP A 151 5.59 0.70 -0.66
CA TRP A 151 6.63 -0.12 -1.30
C TRP A 151 6.84 -1.45 -0.59
N ARG A 152 6.81 -1.50 0.74
CA ARG A 152 6.99 -2.76 1.48
C ARG A 152 5.81 -3.71 1.26
N GLU A 153 4.58 -3.18 1.16
CA GLU A 153 3.41 -3.98 0.78
C GLU A 153 3.62 -4.63 -0.60
N VAL A 154 4.03 -3.84 -1.59
CA VAL A 154 4.25 -4.35 -2.95
C VAL A 154 5.41 -5.34 -3.02
N LEU A 155 6.55 -5.03 -2.39
CA LEU A 155 7.71 -5.92 -2.41
C LEU A 155 7.47 -7.21 -1.60
N GLY A 156 6.74 -7.11 -0.47
CA GLY A 156 6.30 -8.27 0.31
C GLY A 156 5.40 -9.20 -0.50
N ALA A 157 4.49 -8.64 -1.30
CA ALA A 157 3.61 -9.42 -2.18
C ALA A 157 4.36 -10.22 -3.25
N PHE A 158 5.61 -9.91 -3.58
CA PHE A 158 6.38 -10.66 -4.57
C PHE A 158 6.51 -12.14 -4.19
N LYS A 159 6.73 -12.43 -2.91
CA LYS A 159 6.79 -13.80 -2.42
C LYS A 159 5.42 -14.48 -2.44
N ASP A 160 4.39 -13.78 -1.95
CA ASP A 160 3.01 -14.29 -1.95
C ASP A 160 2.50 -14.58 -3.38
N PHE A 161 2.99 -13.84 -4.38
CA PHE A 161 2.67 -13.97 -5.79
C PHE A 161 3.67 -14.83 -6.56
N ASN A 162 4.55 -15.52 -5.85
CA ASN A 162 5.56 -16.39 -6.45
C ASN A 162 6.41 -15.68 -7.53
N LEU A 163 6.63 -14.35 -7.42
CA LEU A 163 7.43 -13.59 -8.36
C LEU A 163 8.92 -13.84 -8.08
N THR A 164 9.64 -14.28 -9.08
CA THR A 164 11.09 -14.57 -9.02
C THR A 164 11.84 -13.86 -10.13
N PRO A 165 13.14 -13.59 -9.97
CA PRO A 165 13.96 -13.00 -11.03
C PRO A 165 13.83 -13.74 -12.36
N GLY A 166 13.81 -12.98 -13.45
CA GLY A 166 13.65 -13.50 -14.81
C GLY A 166 12.22 -13.72 -15.28
N LYS A 167 11.21 -13.74 -14.39
CA LYS A 167 9.81 -13.89 -14.80
C LYS A 167 9.33 -12.74 -15.70
N LYS A 168 8.54 -13.08 -16.70
CA LYS A 168 7.81 -12.15 -17.57
C LYS A 168 6.44 -11.88 -16.96
N VAL A 169 6.14 -10.63 -16.67
CA VAL A 169 4.89 -10.24 -16.00
C VAL A 169 4.14 -9.15 -16.77
N ILE A 170 2.81 -9.11 -16.58
CA ILE A 170 1.97 -8.00 -17.02
C ILE A 170 1.19 -7.47 -15.82
N VAL A 171 1.28 -6.15 -15.59
CA VAL A 171 0.61 -5.44 -14.50
C VAL A 171 -0.56 -4.66 -15.07
N VAL A 172 -1.74 -4.74 -14.46
CA VAL A 172 -2.90 -3.93 -14.87
C VAL A 172 -3.18 -2.87 -13.83
N GLY A 173 -3.13 -1.61 -14.28
CA GLY A 173 -3.25 -0.40 -13.47
C GLY A 173 -1.92 0.30 -13.23
N SER A 174 -1.79 1.56 -13.65
CA SER A 174 -0.61 2.42 -13.45
C SER A 174 -0.85 3.44 -12.33
N GLY A 175 -1.53 3.03 -11.26
CA GLY A 175 -1.58 3.77 -10.00
C GLY A 175 -0.27 3.58 -9.20
N PRO A 176 -0.16 4.17 -8.00
CA PRO A 176 1.03 4.04 -7.16
C PRO A 176 1.46 2.58 -6.95
N VAL A 177 0.53 1.68 -6.72
CA VAL A 177 0.78 0.25 -6.53
C VAL A 177 1.33 -0.39 -7.81
N GLY A 178 0.66 -0.23 -8.96
CA GLY A 178 1.11 -0.83 -10.22
C GLY A 178 2.48 -0.31 -10.66
N LEU A 179 2.73 0.99 -10.50
CA LEU A 179 4.05 1.59 -10.75
C LEU A 179 5.10 1.09 -9.75
N SER A 180 4.72 0.77 -8.51
CA SER A 180 5.61 0.12 -7.55
C SER A 180 5.97 -1.30 -8.01
N PHE A 181 5.00 -2.09 -8.52
CA PHE A 181 5.31 -3.39 -9.14
C PHE A 181 6.30 -3.28 -10.30
N VAL A 182 6.18 -2.23 -11.12
CA VAL A 182 7.14 -1.97 -12.22
C VAL A 182 8.51 -1.63 -11.68
N LYS A 183 8.63 -0.58 -10.85
CA LYS A 183 9.92 -0.08 -10.35
C LYS A 183 10.64 -1.12 -9.51
N LEU A 184 9.96 -1.67 -8.51
CA LEU A 184 10.53 -2.68 -7.61
C LEU A 184 10.81 -4.00 -8.36
N GLY A 185 9.96 -4.36 -9.32
CA GLY A 185 10.16 -5.53 -10.17
C GLY A 185 11.46 -5.46 -10.98
N LYS A 186 11.78 -4.29 -11.55
CA LYS A 186 13.06 -4.07 -12.24
C LYS A 186 14.23 -4.15 -11.27
N LEU A 187 14.13 -3.55 -10.09
CA LEU A 187 15.17 -3.62 -9.06
C LEU A 187 15.38 -5.05 -8.54
N PHE A 188 14.30 -5.82 -8.42
CA PHE A 188 14.30 -7.21 -7.99
C PHE A 188 14.86 -8.17 -9.06
N GLY A 189 14.83 -7.76 -10.33
CA GLY A 189 15.35 -8.55 -11.45
C GLY A 189 14.30 -9.35 -12.20
N LEU A 190 13.01 -8.95 -12.19
CA LEU A 190 12.03 -9.48 -13.12
C LEU A 190 12.50 -9.25 -14.56
N GLY A 191 12.21 -10.20 -15.46
CA GLY A 191 12.68 -10.18 -16.84
C GLY A 191 11.99 -9.11 -17.67
N GLN A 192 10.82 -9.41 -18.18
CA GLN A 192 9.98 -8.46 -18.90
C GLN A 192 8.83 -8.00 -18.01
N ILE A 193 8.59 -6.70 -17.95
CA ILE A 193 7.46 -6.10 -17.22
C ILE A 193 6.65 -5.24 -18.18
N ASP A 194 5.47 -5.70 -18.53
CA ASP A 194 4.51 -4.95 -19.32
C ASP A 194 3.42 -4.37 -18.40
N ILE A 195 2.82 -3.26 -18.81
CA ILE A 195 1.80 -2.58 -18.02
C ILE A 195 0.60 -2.18 -18.87
N VAL A 196 -0.58 -2.21 -18.25
CA VAL A 196 -1.85 -1.83 -18.89
C VAL A 196 -2.50 -0.70 -18.11
N ASP A 197 -2.88 0.38 -18.79
CA ASP A 197 -3.69 1.46 -18.22
C ASP A 197 -4.56 2.13 -19.30
N MET A 198 -5.69 2.68 -18.89
CA MET A 198 -6.58 3.40 -19.81
C MET A 198 -5.98 4.74 -20.29
N LEU A 199 -5.08 5.34 -19.53
CA LEU A 199 -4.54 6.67 -19.77
C LEU A 199 -3.14 6.60 -20.36
N PRO A 200 -2.93 6.97 -21.65
CA PRO A 200 -1.61 6.93 -22.30
C PRO A 200 -0.53 7.70 -21.52
N ALA A 201 -0.88 8.82 -20.90
CA ALA A 201 0.07 9.61 -20.10
C ALA A 201 0.64 8.81 -18.91
N LYS A 202 -0.14 7.90 -18.30
CA LYS A 202 0.32 7.02 -17.22
C LYS A 202 1.23 5.92 -17.75
N LEU A 203 1.02 5.43 -18.96
CA LEU A 203 1.91 4.45 -19.60
C LEU A 203 3.30 5.05 -19.85
N GLU A 204 3.40 6.34 -20.18
CA GLU A 204 4.70 7.04 -20.31
C GLU A 204 5.43 7.12 -18.94
N VAL A 205 4.70 7.37 -17.85
CA VAL A 205 5.26 7.32 -16.50
C VAL A 205 5.80 5.91 -16.21
N ALA A 206 5.03 4.88 -16.51
CA ALA A 206 5.43 3.49 -16.29
C ALA A 206 6.69 3.11 -17.07
N ARG A 207 6.82 3.55 -18.34
CA ARG A 207 8.04 3.32 -19.14
C ARG A 207 9.27 3.99 -18.51
N ARG A 208 9.15 5.22 -18.02
CA ARG A 208 10.24 5.89 -17.30
C ARG A 208 10.63 5.16 -16.01
N MET A 209 9.69 4.46 -15.37
CA MET A 209 9.95 3.65 -14.18
C MET A 209 10.50 2.25 -14.49
N GLY A 210 10.53 1.87 -15.77
CA GLY A 210 11.16 0.62 -16.20
C GLY A 210 10.21 -0.39 -16.83
N ALA A 211 8.95 -0.06 -17.14
CA ALA A 211 8.10 -0.94 -17.93
C ALA A 211 8.67 -1.11 -19.35
N ASP A 212 8.74 -2.36 -19.83
CA ASP A 212 9.26 -2.66 -21.15
C ASP A 212 8.25 -2.25 -22.24
N ASN A 213 6.95 -2.51 -22.00
CA ASN A 213 5.89 -2.06 -22.88
C ASN A 213 4.69 -1.56 -22.06
N GLY A 214 3.95 -0.63 -22.65
CA GLY A 214 2.70 -0.13 -22.07
C GLY A 214 1.57 -0.23 -23.09
N TYR A 215 0.42 -0.75 -22.67
CA TYR A 215 -0.74 -1.02 -23.49
C TYR A 215 -2.01 -0.42 -22.90
N THR A 216 -2.95 -0.07 -23.73
CA THR A 216 -4.34 0.22 -23.30
C THR A 216 -5.16 -1.07 -23.23
N PRO A 217 -6.27 -1.09 -22.45
CA PRO A 217 -7.18 -2.24 -22.44
C PRO A 217 -7.72 -2.60 -23.84
N ALA A 218 -7.92 -1.62 -24.70
CA ALA A 218 -8.35 -1.85 -26.08
C ALA A 218 -7.30 -2.63 -26.88
N GLU A 219 -6.02 -2.26 -26.76
CA GLU A 219 -4.92 -2.96 -27.46
C GLU A 219 -4.78 -4.41 -27.01
N ILE A 220 -4.80 -4.70 -25.71
CA ILE A 220 -4.69 -6.09 -25.20
C ILE A 220 -5.91 -6.94 -25.50
N SER A 221 -7.03 -6.35 -25.89
CA SER A 221 -8.28 -7.06 -26.22
C SER A 221 -8.37 -7.44 -27.70
N THR A 222 -7.42 -7.00 -28.55
CA THR A 222 -7.42 -7.34 -29.98
C THR A 222 -7.09 -8.81 -30.20
N PRO A 223 -7.71 -9.47 -31.20
CA PRO A 223 -7.37 -10.86 -31.53
C PRO A 223 -5.89 -11.05 -31.84
N GLU A 224 -5.25 -10.06 -32.48
CA GLU A 224 -3.85 -10.06 -32.86
C GLU A 224 -2.95 -10.06 -31.62
N PHE A 225 -3.24 -9.18 -30.62
CA PHE A 225 -2.51 -9.15 -29.37
C PHE A 225 -2.66 -10.45 -28.59
N ILE A 226 -3.91 -10.92 -28.44
CA ILE A 226 -4.21 -12.18 -27.75
C ILE A 226 -3.48 -13.34 -28.41
N ALA A 227 -3.46 -13.42 -29.74
CA ALA A 227 -2.75 -14.47 -30.46
C ALA A 227 -1.23 -14.39 -30.25
N ALA A 228 -0.64 -13.19 -30.28
CA ALA A 228 0.79 -12.96 -30.11
C ALA A 228 1.27 -13.19 -28.67
N ALA A 229 0.47 -12.73 -27.69
CA ALA A 229 0.79 -12.80 -26.27
C ALA A 229 0.18 -14.01 -25.54
N ASN A 230 -0.56 -14.86 -26.25
CA ASN A 230 -1.29 -15.99 -25.68
C ASN A 230 -0.37 -16.90 -24.85
N ARG A 231 -0.74 -17.10 -23.57
CA ARG A 231 -0.02 -18.00 -22.66
C ARG A 231 1.47 -17.69 -22.50
N SER A 232 1.88 -16.41 -22.62
CA SER A 232 3.30 -16.03 -22.61
C SER A 232 3.80 -15.42 -21.30
N TYR A 233 2.89 -14.96 -20.42
CA TYR A 233 3.27 -14.36 -19.15
C TYR A 233 3.37 -15.38 -18.03
N ASP A 234 4.45 -15.30 -17.26
CA ASP A 234 4.65 -16.09 -16.04
C ASP A 234 3.65 -15.70 -14.95
N ALA A 235 3.35 -14.40 -14.85
CA ALA A 235 2.36 -13.88 -13.95
C ALA A 235 1.57 -12.71 -14.58
N VAL A 236 0.30 -12.62 -14.22
CA VAL A 236 -0.57 -11.46 -14.50
C VAL A 236 -0.97 -10.85 -13.15
N ILE A 237 -0.84 -9.53 -13.01
CA ILE A 237 -1.01 -8.84 -11.72
C ILE A 237 -2.12 -7.79 -11.85
N ASP A 238 -3.18 -7.94 -11.08
CA ASP A 238 -4.24 -6.94 -10.94
C ASP A 238 -3.91 -5.97 -9.81
N ALA A 239 -3.69 -4.70 -10.15
CA ALA A 239 -3.51 -3.59 -9.22
C ALA A 239 -4.73 -2.63 -9.20
N VAL A 240 -5.90 -3.09 -9.65
CA VAL A 240 -7.15 -2.29 -9.76
C VAL A 240 -8.23 -2.78 -8.79
N GLY A 241 -8.42 -4.10 -8.68
CA GLY A 241 -9.45 -4.71 -7.85
C GLY A 241 -10.79 -4.88 -8.56
N LEU A 242 -10.78 -5.28 -9.83
CA LEU A 242 -11.99 -5.55 -10.61
C LEU A 242 -11.89 -6.89 -11.33
N ASP A 243 -12.93 -7.71 -11.23
CA ASP A 243 -12.99 -9.03 -11.89
C ASP A 243 -12.92 -8.92 -13.42
N VAL A 244 -13.50 -7.89 -14.03
CA VAL A 244 -13.39 -7.62 -15.46
C VAL A 244 -11.93 -7.43 -15.89
N VAL A 245 -11.11 -6.82 -15.04
CA VAL A 245 -9.66 -6.61 -15.27
C VAL A 245 -8.95 -7.95 -15.24
N VAL A 246 -9.17 -8.76 -14.20
CA VAL A 246 -8.58 -10.11 -14.10
C VAL A 246 -8.97 -10.95 -15.30
N ASN A 247 -10.26 -10.98 -15.66
CA ASN A 247 -10.78 -11.73 -16.80
C ASN A 247 -10.16 -11.32 -18.14
N SER A 248 -9.75 -10.06 -18.29
CA SER A 248 -9.11 -9.57 -19.52
C SER A 248 -7.69 -10.13 -19.73
N VAL A 249 -6.99 -10.50 -18.66
CA VAL A 249 -5.61 -10.99 -18.70
C VAL A 249 -5.47 -12.50 -18.50
N LEU A 250 -6.55 -13.21 -18.12
CA LEU A 250 -6.53 -14.68 -18.01
C LEU A 250 -6.02 -15.40 -19.27
N PRO A 251 -6.34 -14.97 -20.53
CA PRO A 251 -5.77 -15.57 -21.73
C PRO A 251 -4.27 -15.47 -21.84
N LEU A 252 -3.65 -14.53 -21.14
CA LEU A 252 -2.23 -14.19 -21.28
C LEU A 252 -1.33 -15.02 -20.38
N VAL A 253 -1.86 -15.56 -19.26
CA VAL A 253 -1.07 -16.36 -18.31
C VAL A 253 -0.73 -17.72 -18.89
N LYS A 254 0.52 -18.16 -18.74
CA LYS A 254 0.98 -19.46 -19.22
C LYS A 254 0.43 -20.64 -18.39
N MET A 255 0.57 -21.84 -18.91
CA MET A 255 0.31 -23.07 -18.15
C MET A 255 1.20 -23.12 -16.89
N GLY A 256 0.61 -23.30 -15.72
CA GLY A 256 1.30 -23.28 -14.44
C GLY A 256 1.82 -21.89 -14.04
N GLY A 257 1.27 -20.81 -14.62
CA GLY A 257 1.58 -19.45 -14.25
C GLY A 257 0.68 -18.91 -13.15
N ASP A 258 0.94 -17.69 -12.72
CA ASP A 258 0.33 -17.05 -11.56
C ASP A 258 -0.67 -15.96 -11.97
N VAL A 259 -1.86 -15.97 -11.40
CA VAL A 259 -2.86 -14.90 -11.46
C VAL A 259 -2.88 -14.23 -10.08
N CYS A 260 -2.43 -12.99 -10.01
CA CYS A 260 -2.15 -12.28 -8.78
C CYS A 260 -3.15 -11.13 -8.60
N VAL A 261 -4.03 -11.21 -7.63
CA VAL A 261 -5.02 -10.18 -7.31
C VAL A 261 -4.56 -9.41 -6.08
N TYR A 262 -4.06 -8.20 -6.31
CA TYR A 262 -3.63 -7.26 -5.28
C TYR A 262 -4.70 -6.19 -5.01
N GLY A 263 -5.39 -5.75 -6.04
CA GLY A 263 -6.44 -4.72 -5.92
C GLY A 263 -7.59 -5.18 -5.01
N VAL A 264 -8.02 -4.31 -4.09
CA VAL A 264 -9.11 -4.62 -3.15
C VAL A 264 -10.44 -4.72 -3.88
N MET A 265 -10.99 -5.94 -3.96
CA MET A 265 -12.29 -6.22 -4.58
C MET A 265 -13.43 -5.88 -3.63
N THR A 266 -14.40 -5.09 -4.10
CA THR A 266 -15.54 -4.61 -3.29
C THR A 266 -16.83 -5.39 -3.50
N LYS A 267 -16.84 -6.36 -4.45
CA LYS A 267 -17.99 -7.20 -4.81
C LYS A 267 -17.55 -8.65 -4.87
N ASN A 268 -18.52 -9.56 -4.91
CA ASN A 268 -18.24 -10.97 -5.20
C ASN A 268 -17.67 -11.07 -6.62
N PRO A 269 -16.37 -11.36 -6.80
CA PRO A 269 -15.75 -11.41 -8.12
C PRO A 269 -16.20 -12.67 -8.86
N THR A 270 -16.30 -12.56 -10.19
CA THR A 270 -16.58 -13.68 -11.06
C THR A 270 -15.42 -13.88 -12.04
N PHE A 271 -14.80 -15.06 -12.01
CA PHE A 271 -13.69 -15.40 -12.91
C PHE A 271 -14.17 -16.36 -14.01
N ASP A 272 -13.93 -15.97 -15.27
CA ASP A 272 -14.25 -16.77 -16.45
C ASP A 272 -13.11 -17.76 -16.73
N LEU A 273 -13.18 -18.93 -16.09
CA LEU A 273 -12.15 -19.96 -16.21
C LEU A 273 -12.03 -20.52 -17.63
N SER A 274 -13.01 -20.31 -18.52
CA SER A 274 -12.91 -20.73 -19.92
C SER A 274 -11.77 -19.99 -20.67
N LYS A 275 -11.37 -18.84 -20.18
CA LYS A 275 -10.26 -18.04 -20.71
C LYS A 275 -8.89 -18.41 -20.13
N ALA A 276 -8.88 -19.09 -19.00
CA ALA A 276 -7.66 -19.46 -18.29
C ALA A 276 -6.99 -20.72 -18.91
N PRO A 277 -5.69 -20.98 -18.64
CA PRO A 277 -5.09 -22.29 -18.90
C PRO A 277 -5.71 -23.36 -17.98
N TYR A 278 -5.51 -24.65 -18.28
CA TYR A 278 -5.99 -25.74 -17.42
C TYR A 278 -5.40 -25.68 -16.01
N ASN A 279 -4.11 -25.33 -15.90
CA ASN A 279 -3.40 -25.24 -14.63
C ASN A 279 -2.83 -23.82 -14.48
N PHE A 280 -3.16 -23.17 -13.38
CA PHE A 280 -2.62 -21.89 -12.94
C PHE A 280 -2.88 -21.75 -11.45
N ASP A 281 -2.11 -20.90 -10.79
CA ASP A 281 -2.33 -20.54 -9.41
C ASP A 281 -3.05 -19.19 -9.32
N LEU A 282 -4.10 -19.12 -8.48
CA LEU A 282 -4.82 -17.87 -8.18
C LEU A 282 -4.46 -17.39 -6.79
N HIS A 283 -3.73 -16.29 -6.72
CA HIS A 283 -3.31 -15.65 -5.48
C HIS A 283 -4.23 -14.46 -5.18
N MET A 284 -5.02 -14.55 -4.12
CA MET A 284 -5.88 -13.49 -3.63
C MET A 284 -5.23 -12.84 -2.39
N HIS A 285 -4.24 -11.99 -2.61
CA HIS A 285 -3.51 -11.29 -1.56
C HIS A 285 -3.69 -9.78 -1.72
N GLN A 286 -4.84 -9.28 -1.25
CA GLN A 286 -5.17 -7.85 -1.24
C GLN A 286 -4.36 -7.08 -0.19
N TRP A 287 -3.73 -7.80 0.70
CA TRP A 287 -2.62 -7.41 1.57
C TRP A 287 -1.59 -8.53 1.59
N PRO A 288 -0.29 -8.21 1.59
CA PRO A 288 0.75 -9.23 1.68
C PRO A 288 0.80 -9.88 3.08
N THR A 289 1.44 -11.03 3.16
CA THR A 289 1.81 -11.66 4.43
C THR A 289 2.64 -10.70 5.27
N ARG A 290 2.24 -10.38 6.50
CA ARG A 290 2.84 -9.32 7.31
C ARG A 290 4.34 -9.49 7.54
N SER A 291 4.80 -10.72 7.78
CA SER A 291 6.22 -11.00 7.92
C SER A 291 7.03 -10.71 6.64
N GLU A 292 6.45 -10.95 5.46
CA GLU A 292 7.09 -10.64 4.18
C GLU A 292 7.11 -9.13 3.92
N GLU A 293 6.02 -8.44 4.26
CA GLU A 293 5.95 -6.98 4.22
C GLU A 293 7.00 -6.34 5.13
N LYS A 294 7.13 -6.84 6.37
CA LYS A 294 8.15 -6.37 7.32
C LYS A 294 9.56 -6.59 6.80
N ALA A 295 9.85 -7.79 6.27
CA ALA A 295 11.16 -8.17 5.76
C ALA A 295 11.60 -7.31 4.55
N ALA A 296 10.65 -6.86 3.74
CA ALA A 296 10.90 -6.02 2.57
C ALA A 296 11.65 -4.71 2.89
N MET A 297 11.46 -4.16 4.11
CA MET A 297 12.10 -2.90 4.51
C MET A 297 13.62 -2.91 4.43
N THR A 298 14.28 -4.03 4.71
CA THR A 298 15.75 -4.14 4.61
C THR A 298 16.23 -3.91 3.18
N THR A 299 15.58 -4.55 2.22
CA THR A 299 15.91 -4.39 0.79
C THR A 299 15.58 -2.98 0.28
N LEU A 300 14.44 -2.42 0.69
CA LEU A 300 14.05 -1.05 0.31
C LEU A 300 15.07 -0.02 0.83
N ALA A 301 15.45 -0.11 2.12
CA ALA A 301 16.44 0.78 2.70
C ALA A 301 17.79 0.70 1.97
N GLN A 302 18.21 -0.50 1.57
CA GLN A 302 19.42 -0.68 0.77
C GLN A 302 19.29 0.00 -0.60
N TRP A 303 18.18 -0.20 -1.33
CA TRP A 303 17.99 0.43 -2.64
C TRP A 303 17.89 1.96 -2.57
N ILE A 304 17.37 2.51 -1.45
CA ILE A 304 17.36 3.95 -1.19
C ILE A 304 18.80 4.43 -0.96
N GLU A 305 19.59 3.75 -0.12
CA GLU A 305 20.98 4.10 0.16
C GLU A 305 21.86 4.06 -1.11
N GLU A 306 21.62 3.09 -1.99
CA GLU A 306 22.27 2.95 -3.28
C GLU A 306 21.81 3.99 -4.33
N GLY A 307 20.80 4.82 -4.02
CA GLY A 307 20.21 5.79 -4.95
C GLY A 307 19.42 5.16 -6.10
N ARG A 308 19.03 3.90 -5.99
CA ARG A 308 18.28 3.14 -7.01
C ARG A 308 16.77 3.31 -6.89
N LEU A 309 16.30 3.67 -5.70
CA LEU A 309 14.91 3.91 -5.37
C LEU A 309 14.78 5.28 -4.70
N SER A 310 13.89 6.14 -5.21
CA SER A 310 13.65 7.48 -4.67
C SER A 310 12.16 7.79 -4.62
N ALA A 311 11.74 8.45 -3.55
CA ALA A 311 10.38 8.95 -3.41
C ALA A 311 10.00 9.96 -4.49
N SER A 312 10.97 10.70 -5.05
CA SER A 312 10.75 11.66 -6.13
C SER A 312 10.20 11.05 -7.42
N ASP A 313 10.38 9.74 -7.64
CA ASP A 313 9.78 9.03 -8.77
C ASP A 313 8.24 8.91 -8.63
N PHE A 314 7.72 8.99 -7.40
CA PHE A 314 6.32 8.72 -7.06
C PHE A 314 5.57 9.95 -6.55
N ILE A 315 6.18 10.76 -5.66
CA ILE A 315 5.53 11.91 -5.03
C ILE A 315 5.46 13.05 -6.03
N THR A 316 4.24 13.39 -6.46
CA THR A 316 3.97 14.47 -7.40
C THR A 316 3.45 15.73 -6.72
N HIS A 317 2.83 15.62 -5.55
CA HIS A 317 2.19 16.73 -4.86
C HIS A 317 2.48 16.69 -3.36
N ARG A 318 2.55 17.88 -2.76
CA ARG A 318 2.75 18.10 -1.33
C ARG A 318 1.73 19.12 -0.86
N PHE A 319 1.09 18.84 0.28
CA PHE A 319 0.07 19.68 0.88
C PHE A 319 0.35 19.83 2.39
N ALA A 320 -0.16 20.89 3.01
CA ALA A 320 -0.35 20.91 4.45
C ALA A 320 -1.55 20.02 4.81
N ILE A 321 -1.61 19.49 6.04
CA ILE A 321 -2.72 18.63 6.46
C ILE A 321 -4.06 19.38 6.40
N GLU A 322 -4.04 20.70 6.59
CA GLU A 322 -5.21 21.57 6.47
C GLU A 322 -5.79 21.62 5.05
N GLU A 323 -5.01 21.23 4.05
CA GLU A 323 -5.42 21.19 2.63
C GLU A 323 -5.89 19.79 2.21
N ILE A 324 -6.22 18.92 3.15
CA ILE A 324 -6.59 17.51 2.89
C ILE A 324 -7.74 17.36 1.88
N GLU A 325 -8.73 18.25 1.91
CA GLU A 325 -9.86 18.24 0.97
C GLU A 325 -9.38 18.50 -0.46
N GLU A 326 -8.49 19.49 -0.65
CA GLU A 326 -7.90 19.78 -1.98
C GLU A 326 -6.99 18.64 -2.45
N ALA A 327 -6.23 18.02 -1.54
CA ALA A 327 -5.42 16.85 -1.87
C ALA A 327 -6.29 15.70 -2.42
N PHE A 328 -7.42 15.39 -1.78
CA PHE A 328 -8.38 14.40 -2.30
C PHE A 328 -9.06 14.85 -3.60
N ALA A 329 -9.36 16.14 -3.76
CA ALA A 329 -9.90 16.67 -4.99
C ALA A 329 -8.92 16.52 -6.16
N ALA A 330 -7.63 16.82 -5.96
CA ALA A 330 -6.57 16.65 -6.96
C ALA A 330 -6.38 15.16 -7.32
N VAL A 331 -6.43 14.25 -6.35
CA VAL A 331 -6.41 12.80 -6.59
C VAL A 331 -7.60 12.39 -7.47
N LYS A 332 -8.80 12.88 -7.17
CA LYS A 332 -10.02 12.56 -7.94
C LYS A 332 -9.98 13.10 -9.38
N ARG A 333 -9.31 14.24 -9.62
CA ARG A 333 -9.08 14.78 -10.97
C ARG A 333 -8.02 13.99 -11.77
N GLY A 334 -7.33 13.04 -11.12
CA GLY A 334 -6.28 12.22 -11.75
C GLY A 334 -4.95 12.94 -11.96
N GLU A 335 -4.74 14.08 -11.32
CA GLU A 335 -3.53 14.91 -11.43
C GLU A 335 -2.38 14.34 -10.59
N VAL A 336 -2.71 13.56 -9.56
CA VAL A 336 -1.78 13.05 -8.54
C VAL A 336 -1.41 11.61 -8.81
N LEU A 337 -0.13 11.30 -8.82
CA LEU A 337 0.33 9.91 -8.69
C LEU A 337 0.32 9.51 -7.21
N LYS A 338 1.13 10.18 -6.38
CA LYS A 338 1.11 10.07 -4.92
C LYS A 338 1.23 11.47 -4.34
N CYS A 339 0.46 11.78 -3.31
CA CYS A 339 0.64 13.01 -2.56
C CYS A 339 0.95 12.71 -1.10
N VAL A 340 1.71 13.61 -0.52
CA VAL A 340 2.06 13.60 0.91
C VAL A 340 1.56 14.87 1.56
N LEU A 341 1.25 14.76 2.86
CA LEU A 341 0.82 15.89 3.67
C LEU A 341 1.67 15.98 4.94
N THR A 342 1.92 17.21 5.37
CA THR A 342 2.67 17.53 6.60
C THR A 342 1.75 18.16 7.64
N PHE A 343 2.04 17.89 8.92
CA PHE A 343 1.35 18.50 10.08
C PHE A 343 1.97 19.84 10.47
#